data_c0e3eeb22e4a144a08e0689d80f87051
#
_entry.id   c0e3eeb22e4a144a08e0689d80f87051
#
_cell.length_a   1.000
_cell.length_b   1.000
_cell.length_c   1.000
_cell.angle_alpha   90.00
_cell.angle_beta   90.00
_cell.angle_gamma   90.00
#
_symmetry.space_group_name_H-M   'P 1'
#
loop_
_entity.id
_entity.type
_entity.pdbx_description
1 polymer ?
#
loop_
_entity_poly.entity_id
_entity_poly.type
_entity_poly.pdbx_seq_one_letter_code
_entity_poly.pdbx_strand_id
1 'polypeptide(L)'
;MSAPVAPAAVAPATVAYVPAAESSEQARIERAAAFADELATRRTVRDFAPTPVSREIIEHCLRAAGSAPSGANQQPWRFVAVQNPALKAKIREAAEAEEREFYAHRAPEEWLDALAPLGTDADKPFLEVAPWLIAVFYERFGFDDAGRKVKRYYPHESVGIATGLLIAALHRAGLATLTHTPSPMGFLNDLLGRPKNEMPYLLLVVGHAAPGCRVPAIERLPLARYAAFL
;
A
#
# COMPACT_ATOMS: atom_id res chain seq x y z
N MET A 1 13.92 13.14 52.48
CA MET A 1 13.25 12.24 51.51
C MET A 1 14.11 12.22 50.27
N SER A 2 14.83 11.12 50.01
CA SER A 2 15.71 10.98 48.84
C SER A 2 14.80 10.76 47.59
N ALA A 3 15.07 11.50 46.51
CA ALA A 3 14.40 11.31 45.24
C ALA A 3 14.65 9.89 44.71
N PRO A 4 13.65 9.25 44.04
CA PRO A 4 13.86 7.93 43.46
C PRO A 4 14.93 8.01 42.35
N VAL A 5 15.96 7.16 42.49
CA VAL A 5 16.98 6.99 41.45
C VAL A 5 16.30 6.41 40.20
N ALA A 6 16.40 7.12 39.12
CA ALA A 6 15.92 6.60 37.83
C ALA A 6 16.65 5.28 37.51
N PRO A 7 15.95 4.22 37.05
CA PRO A 7 16.60 2.98 36.67
C PRO A 7 17.65 3.26 35.59
N ALA A 8 18.83 2.66 35.75
CA ALA A 8 19.93 2.76 34.78
C ALA A 8 19.40 2.29 33.40
N ALA A 9 19.58 3.13 32.39
CA ALA A 9 19.16 2.77 31.02
C ALA A 9 19.98 1.55 30.58
N VAL A 10 19.31 0.44 30.33
CA VAL A 10 19.94 -0.74 29.72
C VAL A 10 20.34 -0.35 28.30
N ALA A 11 21.63 -0.46 27.98
CA ALA A 11 22.12 -0.20 26.64
C ALA A 11 21.41 -1.16 25.65
N PRO A 12 20.92 -0.66 24.50
CA PRO A 12 20.24 -1.51 23.53
C PRO A 12 21.19 -2.56 22.97
N ALA A 13 20.70 -3.79 22.76
CA ALA A 13 21.43 -4.81 22.04
C ALA A 13 21.66 -4.35 20.60
N THR A 14 22.92 -4.44 20.13
CA THR A 14 23.30 -4.05 18.78
C THR A 14 23.91 -5.22 18.03
N VAL A 15 23.76 -5.23 16.71
CA VAL A 15 24.42 -6.16 15.79
C VAL A 15 25.20 -5.38 14.74
N ALA A 16 26.21 -6.00 14.14
CA ALA A 16 26.99 -5.36 13.07
C ALA A 16 26.07 -5.11 11.86
N TYR A 17 26.17 -3.90 11.30
CA TYR A 17 25.49 -3.60 10.03
C TYR A 17 26.21 -4.31 8.88
N VAL A 18 25.45 -5.05 8.09
CA VAL A 18 25.93 -5.70 6.87
C VAL A 18 25.33 -4.97 5.67
N PRO A 19 26.13 -4.28 4.85
CA PRO A 19 25.62 -3.61 3.65
C PRO A 19 25.10 -4.62 2.63
N ALA A 20 24.10 -4.22 1.83
CA ALA A 20 23.47 -5.09 0.84
C ALA A 20 24.45 -5.59 -0.25
N ALA A 21 25.47 -4.81 -0.60
CA ALA A 21 26.58 -5.17 -1.47
C ALA A 21 27.72 -4.15 -1.36
N GLU A 22 28.96 -4.63 -1.38
CA GLU A 22 30.10 -3.78 -1.70
C GLU A 22 30.11 -3.52 -3.20
N SER A 23 30.32 -2.27 -3.62
CA SER A 23 30.30 -1.91 -5.02
C SER A 23 31.02 -0.58 -5.28
N SER A 24 31.59 -0.46 -6.48
CA SER A 24 32.11 0.82 -6.96
C SER A 24 31.01 1.88 -7.06
N GLU A 25 31.40 3.14 -7.10
CA GLU A 25 30.46 4.26 -7.30
C GLU A 25 29.69 4.09 -8.61
N GLN A 26 30.37 3.69 -9.68
CA GLN A 26 29.74 3.44 -10.99
C GLN A 26 28.64 2.35 -10.89
N ALA A 27 28.91 1.24 -10.21
CA ALA A 27 27.93 0.18 -10.01
C ALA A 27 26.72 0.62 -9.14
N ARG A 28 26.91 1.58 -8.21
CA ARG A 28 25.79 2.19 -7.45
C ARG A 28 24.93 3.07 -8.34
N ILE A 29 25.56 3.89 -9.19
CA ILE A 29 24.86 4.73 -10.17
C ILE A 29 24.02 3.88 -11.12
N GLU A 30 24.61 2.83 -11.69
CA GLU A 30 23.93 1.92 -12.62
C GLU A 30 22.71 1.23 -11.98
N ARG A 31 22.84 0.73 -10.74
CA ARG A 31 21.72 0.12 -10.02
C ARG A 31 20.61 1.12 -9.68
N ALA A 32 20.99 2.34 -9.29
CA ALA A 32 20.02 3.40 -8.99
C ALA A 32 19.25 3.79 -10.26
N ALA A 33 19.95 3.97 -11.38
CA ALA A 33 19.35 4.26 -12.67
C ALA A 33 18.41 3.13 -13.13
N ALA A 34 18.88 1.89 -13.11
CA ALA A 34 18.08 0.73 -13.52
C ALA A 34 16.79 0.60 -12.70
N PHE A 35 16.85 0.83 -11.38
CA PHE A 35 15.66 0.80 -10.52
C PHE A 35 14.70 1.96 -10.79
N ALA A 36 15.24 3.16 -11.03
CA ALA A 36 14.43 4.32 -11.41
C ALA A 36 13.70 4.09 -12.75
N ASP A 37 14.40 3.54 -13.76
CA ASP A 37 13.84 3.23 -15.08
C ASP A 37 12.76 2.14 -14.98
N GLU A 38 12.99 1.10 -14.17
CA GLU A 38 12.00 0.05 -13.90
C GLU A 38 10.73 0.67 -13.30
N LEU A 39 10.85 1.48 -12.25
CA LEU A 39 9.70 2.12 -11.60
C LEU A 39 9.03 3.17 -12.50
N ALA A 40 9.75 3.78 -13.43
CA ALA A 40 9.18 4.71 -14.40
C ALA A 40 8.14 4.05 -15.30
N THR A 41 8.25 2.75 -15.56
CA THR A 41 7.28 1.98 -16.35
C THR A 41 5.99 1.66 -15.60
N ARG A 42 5.98 1.76 -14.27
CA ARG A 42 4.81 1.45 -13.45
C ARG A 42 3.63 2.38 -13.75
N ARG A 43 2.48 1.78 -14.00
CA ARG A 43 1.22 2.49 -14.26
C ARG A 43 0.10 1.94 -13.37
N THR A 44 -0.91 2.78 -13.11
CA THR A 44 -2.17 2.34 -12.52
C THR A 44 -3.01 1.67 -13.59
N VAL A 45 -3.29 0.37 -13.42
CA VAL A 45 -4.06 -0.45 -14.36
C VAL A 45 -5.47 -0.66 -13.81
N ARG A 46 -6.48 -0.55 -14.67
CA ARG A 46 -7.90 -0.79 -14.34
C ARG A 46 -8.50 -1.96 -15.12
N ASP A 47 -7.81 -2.43 -16.13
CA ASP A 47 -8.23 -3.55 -16.97
C ASP A 47 -7.32 -4.75 -16.70
N PHE A 48 -7.83 -5.71 -15.91
CA PHE A 48 -7.10 -6.87 -15.43
C PHE A 48 -7.53 -8.14 -16.16
N ALA A 49 -6.57 -9.03 -16.37
CA ALA A 49 -6.86 -10.40 -16.78
C ALA A 49 -7.21 -11.28 -15.55
N PRO A 50 -8.10 -12.28 -15.70
CA PRO A 50 -8.41 -13.22 -14.63
C PRO A 50 -7.32 -14.26 -14.38
N THR A 51 -6.18 -14.14 -15.08
CA THR A 51 -5.04 -15.06 -14.98
C THR A 51 -4.58 -15.20 -13.54
N PRO A 52 -4.51 -16.42 -12.99
CA PRO A 52 -4.08 -16.63 -11.62
C PRO A 52 -2.67 -16.12 -11.34
N VAL A 53 -2.47 -15.60 -10.13
CA VAL A 53 -1.16 -15.25 -9.58
C VAL A 53 -0.92 -16.12 -8.36
N SER A 54 0.26 -16.75 -8.28
CA SER A 54 0.55 -17.66 -7.17
C SER A 54 0.60 -16.89 -5.84
N ARG A 55 0.16 -17.57 -4.79
CA ARG A 55 0.21 -17.05 -3.43
C ARG A 55 1.65 -16.75 -2.99
N GLU A 56 2.60 -17.54 -3.41
CA GLU A 56 4.02 -17.38 -3.08
C GLU A 56 4.58 -16.03 -3.56
N ILE A 57 4.20 -15.57 -4.76
CA ILE A 57 4.58 -14.23 -5.25
C ILE A 57 4.06 -13.15 -4.31
N ILE A 58 2.79 -13.25 -3.90
CA ILE A 58 2.19 -12.27 -2.98
C ILE A 58 2.88 -12.30 -1.62
N GLU A 59 3.20 -13.48 -1.09
CA GLU A 59 3.93 -13.63 0.18
C GLU A 59 5.32 -12.96 0.13
N HIS A 60 6.07 -13.13 -0.95
CA HIS A 60 7.36 -12.47 -1.12
C HIS A 60 7.22 -10.94 -1.21
N CYS A 61 6.24 -10.44 -1.94
CA CYS A 61 5.98 -9.00 -2.02
C CYS A 61 5.55 -8.43 -0.66
N LEU A 62 4.73 -9.15 0.11
CA LEU A 62 4.34 -8.76 1.47
C LEU A 62 5.53 -8.77 2.45
N ARG A 63 6.48 -9.71 2.30
CA ARG A 63 7.74 -9.68 3.09
C ARG A 63 8.57 -8.45 2.77
N ALA A 64 8.66 -8.06 1.48
CA ALA A 64 9.33 -6.82 1.10
C ALA A 64 8.66 -5.60 1.73
N ALA A 65 7.33 -5.53 1.73
CA ALA A 65 6.58 -4.49 2.42
C ALA A 65 6.85 -4.47 3.94
N GLY A 66 6.90 -5.65 4.56
CA GLY A 66 7.16 -5.82 5.99
C GLY A 66 8.57 -5.42 6.44
N SER A 67 9.51 -5.21 5.51
CA SER A 67 10.86 -4.69 5.79
C SER A 67 10.92 -3.16 5.91
N ALA A 68 9.80 -2.47 5.76
CA ALA A 68 9.72 -1.02 5.90
C ALA A 68 10.18 -0.54 7.28
N PRO A 69 10.80 0.63 7.39
CA PRO A 69 11.02 1.28 8.68
C PRO A 69 9.68 1.74 9.28
N SER A 70 9.62 1.80 10.61
CA SER A 70 8.43 2.31 11.32
C SER A 70 8.82 3.01 12.61
N GLY A 71 7.97 3.91 13.09
CA GLY A 71 8.15 4.61 14.36
C GLY A 71 8.36 3.62 15.50
N ALA A 72 9.50 3.71 16.20
CA ALA A 72 9.92 2.81 17.26
C ALA A 72 9.85 1.31 16.87
N ASN A 73 10.04 0.98 15.61
CA ASN A 73 9.93 -0.38 15.06
C ASN A 73 8.60 -1.07 15.41
N GLN A 74 7.51 -0.31 15.51
CA GLN A 74 6.21 -0.84 15.93
C GLN A 74 5.44 -1.58 14.84
N GLN A 75 5.84 -1.45 13.57
CA GLN A 75 5.32 -2.21 12.44
C GLN A 75 3.78 -2.23 12.39
N PRO A 76 3.13 -1.05 12.33
CA PRO A 76 1.69 -0.90 12.54
C PRO A 76 0.85 -1.27 11.31
N TRP A 77 1.42 -1.91 10.33
CA TRP A 77 0.72 -2.37 9.13
C TRP A 77 0.05 -3.72 9.34
N ARG A 78 -1.10 -3.88 8.69
CA ARG A 78 -1.79 -5.17 8.54
C ARG A 78 -2.21 -5.31 7.08
N PHE A 79 -1.89 -6.44 6.48
CA PHE A 79 -2.23 -6.76 5.10
C PHE A 79 -3.18 -7.95 5.10
N VAL A 80 -4.31 -7.81 4.39
CA VAL A 80 -5.25 -8.92 4.18
C VAL A 80 -5.35 -9.18 2.69
N ALA A 81 -4.74 -10.27 2.24
CA ALA A 81 -4.77 -10.69 0.84
C ALA A 81 -5.99 -11.59 0.59
N VAL A 82 -6.84 -11.16 -0.35
CA VAL A 82 -8.12 -11.79 -0.67
C VAL A 82 -8.09 -12.36 -2.08
N GLN A 83 -8.32 -13.67 -2.22
CA GLN A 83 -8.47 -14.38 -3.48
C GLN A 83 -9.87 -14.97 -3.64
N ASN A 84 -10.60 -15.15 -2.54
CA ASN A 84 -11.93 -15.77 -2.53
C ASN A 84 -12.92 -14.97 -3.40
N PRO A 85 -13.51 -15.56 -4.46
CA PRO A 85 -14.39 -14.83 -5.38
C PRO A 85 -15.64 -14.24 -4.72
N ALA A 86 -16.27 -14.99 -3.81
CA ALA A 86 -17.48 -14.53 -3.12
C ALA A 86 -17.17 -13.33 -2.19
N LEU A 87 -15.98 -13.30 -1.58
CA LEU A 87 -15.56 -12.17 -0.76
C LEU A 87 -15.19 -10.96 -1.61
N LYS A 88 -14.55 -11.16 -2.78
CA LYS A 88 -14.27 -10.10 -3.73
C LYS A 88 -15.55 -9.45 -4.27
N ALA A 89 -16.57 -10.26 -4.59
CA ALA A 89 -17.88 -9.76 -5.02
C ALA A 89 -18.53 -8.85 -3.94
N LYS A 90 -18.49 -9.26 -2.67
CA LYS A 90 -19.01 -8.43 -1.56
C LYS A 90 -18.21 -7.14 -1.38
N ILE A 91 -16.88 -7.20 -1.54
CA ILE A 91 -16.02 -6.00 -1.49
C ILE A 91 -16.37 -5.06 -2.64
N ARG A 92 -16.59 -5.58 -3.85
CA ARG A 92 -17.01 -4.79 -5.00
C ARG A 92 -18.36 -4.11 -4.74
N GLU A 93 -19.37 -4.86 -4.34
CA GLU A 93 -20.73 -4.34 -4.05
C GLU A 93 -20.67 -3.18 -3.05
N ALA A 94 -19.95 -3.35 -1.93
CA ALA A 94 -19.80 -2.32 -0.92
C ALA A 94 -19.00 -1.11 -1.43
N ALA A 95 -17.91 -1.33 -2.17
CA ALA A 95 -17.11 -0.25 -2.74
C ALA A 95 -17.89 0.57 -3.77
N GLU A 96 -18.62 -0.09 -4.67
CA GLU A 96 -19.45 0.57 -5.69
C GLU A 96 -20.63 1.34 -5.07
N ALA A 97 -21.18 0.87 -3.93
CA ALA A 97 -22.18 1.62 -3.19
C ALA A 97 -21.62 2.96 -2.67
N GLU A 98 -20.43 2.93 -2.06
CA GLU A 98 -19.74 4.15 -1.60
C GLU A 98 -19.34 5.08 -2.75
N GLU A 99 -18.89 4.52 -3.86
CA GLU A 99 -18.53 5.29 -5.06
C GLU A 99 -19.76 5.96 -5.69
N ARG A 100 -20.90 5.29 -5.78
CA ARG A 100 -22.15 5.91 -6.26
C ARG A 100 -22.54 7.11 -5.42
N GLU A 101 -22.51 6.97 -4.10
CA GLU A 101 -22.78 8.09 -3.19
C GLU A 101 -21.75 9.22 -3.31
N PHE A 102 -20.47 8.85 -3.51
CA PHE A 102 -19.42 9.83 -3.73
C PHE A 102 -19.66 10.64 -5.00
N TYR A 103 -19.84 9.99 -6.15
CA TYR A 103 -20.04 10.66 -7.44
C TYR A 103 -21.36 11.45 -7.50
N ALA A 104 -22.42 10.97 -6.84
CA ALA A 104 -23.72 11.63 -6.89
C ALA A 104 -23.84 12.82 -5.92
N HIS A 105 -23.20 12.75 -4.74
CA HIS A 105 -23.55 13.67 -3.65
C HIS A 105 -22.37 14.26 -2.87
N ARG A 106 -21.18 13.63 -2.89
CA ARG A 106 -20.06 14.01 -2.02
C ARG A 106 -18.87 14.63 -2.75
N ALA A 107 -18.70 14.34 -4.05
CA ALA A 107 -17.56 14.85 -4.80
C ALA A 107 -17.77 16.32 -5.18
N PRO A 108 -16.82 17.23 -4.82
CA PRO A 108 -16.80 18.57 -5.39
C PRO A 108 -16.58 18.52 -6.90
N GLU A 109 -17.15 19.48 -7.64
CA GLU A 109 -17.05 19.58 -9.10
C GLU A 109 -15.58 19.59 -9.57
N GLU A 110 -14.72 20.35 -8.89
CA GLU A 110 -13.28 20.39 -9.15
C GLU A 110 -12.61 19.00 -9.08
N TRP A 111 -13.08 18.14 -8.17
CA TRP A 111 -12.55 16.78 -8.07
C TRP A 111 -13.05 15.89 -9.21
N LEU A 112 -14.31 16.02 -9.60
CA LEU A 112 -14.88 15.30 -10.74
C LEU A 112 -14.13 15.67 -12.03
N ASP A 113 -13.83 16.95 -12.24
CA ASP A 113 -13.02 17.44 -13.36
C ASP A 113 -11.61 16.83 -13.36
N ALA A 114 -10.99 16.71 -12.18
CA ALA A 114 -9.68 16.09 -12.05
C ALA A 114 -9.69 14.57 -12.31
N LEU A 115 -10.82 13.89 -12.06
CA LEU A 115 -10.98 12.46 -12.31
C LEU A 115 -11.35 12.14 -13.76
N ALA A 116 -12.03 13.05 -14.47
CA ALA A 116 -12.52 12.83 -15.84
C ALA A 116 -11.42 12.34 -16.82
N PRO A 117 -10.19 12.93 -16.84
CA PRO A 117 -9.11 12.45 -17.71
C PRO A 117 -8.59 11.05 -17.36
N LEU A 118 -8.90 10.57 -16.15
CA LEU A 118 -8.46 9.25 -15.67
C LEU A 118 -9.42 8.12 -16.05
N GLY A 119 -10.62 8.46 -16.58
CA GLY A 119 -11.63 7.51 -17.03
C GLY A 119 -12.11 6.58 -15.91
N THR A 120 -12.37 7.14 -14.71
CA THR A 120 -12.89 6.37 -13.55
C THR A 120 -14.31 6.80 -13.23
N ASP A 121 -15.15 5.84 -12.89
CA ASP A 121 -16.58 5.98 -12.57
C ASP A 121 -16.94 5.13 -11.34
N ALA A 122 -18.25 4.94 -11.08
CA ALA A 122 -18.70 4.15 -9.94
C ALA A 122 -18.53 2.64 -10.11
N ASP A 123 -18.43 2.14 -11.35
CA ASP A 123 -18.29 0.71 -11.64
C ASP A 123 -16.85 0.23 -11.45
N LYS A 124 -16.67 -0.82 -10.67
CA LYS A 124 -15.35 -1.34 -10.29
C LYS A 124 -15.19 -2.84 -10.60
N PRO A 125 -15.40 -3.28 -11.85
CA PRO A 125 -15.33 -4.70 -12.21
C PRO A 125 -13.98 -5.34 -11.91
N PHE A 126 -12.91 -4.57 -11.92
CA PHE A 126 -11.57 -5.03 -11.57
C PHE A 126 -11.45 -5.61 -10.16
N LEU A 127 -12.35 -5.25 -9.23
CA LEU A 127 -12.37 -5.82 -7.88
C LEU A 127 -12.73 -7.30 -7.85
N GLU A 128 -13.44 -7.79 -8.87
CA GLU A 128 -13.72 -9.21 -9.03
C GLU A 128 -12.78 -9.91 -10.01
N VAL A 129 -12.43 -9.23 -11.12
CA VAL A 129 -11.63 -9.82 -12.19
C VAL A 129 -10.19 -10.06 -11.76
N ALA A 130 -9.55 -9.09 -11.11
CA ALA A 130 -8.17 -9.25 -10.65
C ALA A 130 -8.03 -10.45 -9.69
N PRO A 131 -6.97 -11.28 -9.82
CA PRO A 131 -6.79 -12.48 -8.99
C PRO A 131 -6.64 -12.18 -7.50
N TRP A 132 -6.12 -11.02 -7.13
CA TRP A 132 -5.90 -10.64 -5.74
C TRP A 132 -6.38 -9.23 -5.42
N LEU A 133 -6.96 -9.07 -4.23
CA LEU A 133 -7.12 -7.79 -3.55
C LEU A 133 -6.29 -7.83 -2.28
N ILE A 134 -5.51 -6.78 -2.02
CA ILE A 134 -4.76 -6.64 -0.77
C ILE A 134 -5.30 -5.42 -0.03
N ALA A 135 -6.08 -5.65 1.01
CA ALA A 135 -6.53 -4.59 1.89
C ALA A 135 -5.40 -4.24 2.87
N VAL A 136 -5.00 -2.98 2.87
CA VAL A 136 -3.97 -2.44 3.73
C VAL A 136 -4.64 -1.68 4.87
N PHE A 137 -4.25 -2.00 6.11
CA PHE A 137 -4.71 -1.34 7.31
C PHE A 137 -3.53 -0.79 8.10
N TYR A 138 -3.79 0.25 8.89
CA TYR A 138 -2.88 0.70 9.92
C TYR A 138 -3.47 0.50 11.31
N GLU A 139 -2.66 0.09 12.26
CA GLU A 139 -3.07 0.07 13.66
C GLU A 139 -3.05 1.50 14.22
N ARG A 140 -4.21 2.03 14.58
CA ARG A 140 -4.35 3.31 15.27
C ARG A 140 -3.76 3.27 16.68
N PHE A 141 -3.88 2.12 17.34
CA PHE A 141 -3.27 1.79 18.63
C PHE A 141 -3.14 0.27 18.75
N GLY A 142 -2.17 -0.19 19.53
CA GLY A 142 -2.01 -1.60 19.87
C GLY A 142 -2.41 -1.90 21.31
N PHE A 143 -2.11 -3.13 21.75
CA PHE A 143 -2.24 -3.55 23.13
C PHE A 143 -0.92 -4.19 23.59
N ASP A 144 -0.54 -3.99 24.86
CA ASP A 144 0.55 -4.72 25.49
C ASP A 144 0.08 -6.09 26.02
N ASP A 145 1.02 -6.86 26.59
CA ASP A 145 0.74 -8.19 27.12
C ASP A 145 -0.28 -8.18 28.29
N ALA A 146 -0.45 -7.04 28.94
CA ALA A 146 -1.46 -6.82 29.98
C ALA A 146 -2.81 -6.31 29.42
N GLY A 147 -2.96 -6.23 28.09
CA GLY A 147 -4.17 -5.74 27.44
C GLY A 147 -4.36 -4.23 27.50
N ARG A 148 -3.36 -3.47 27.93
CA ARG A 148 -3.43 -2.01 28.01
C ARG A 148 -3.14 -1.40 26.65
N LYS A 149 -3.89 -0.33 26.32
CA LYS A 149 -3.77 0.39 25.07
C LYS A 149 -2.38 1.05 24.93
N VAL A 150 -1.70 0.77 23.81
CA VAL A 150 -0.38 1.32 23.47
C VAL A 150 -0.48 2.18 22.23
N LYS A 151 0.05 3.40 22.32
CA LYS A 151 0.10 4.34 21.18
C LYS A 151 1.00 3.79 20.07
N ARG A 152 0.57 3.95 18.81
CA ARG A 152 1.42 3.79 17.63
C ARG A 152 2.01 5.13 17.22
N TYR A 153 3.29 5.12 16.87
CA TYR A 153 3.99 6.33 16.43
C TYR A 153 4.06 6.33 14.89
N TYR A 154 3.62 7.43 14.29
CA TYR A 154 3.63 7.63 12.83
C TYR A 154 3.03 6.45 12.05
N PRO A 155 1.81 5.97 12.40
CA PRO A 155 1.25 4.78 11.76
C PRO A 155 0.95 5.00 10.28
N HIS A 156 0.47 6.17 9.87
CA HIS A 156 0.17 6.47 8.47
C HIS A 156 1.43 6.50 7.61
N GLU A 157 2.47 7.20 8.08
CA GLU A 157 3.75 7.33 7.39
C GLU A 157 4.41 5.95 7.25
N SER A 158 4.42 5.17 8.32
CA SER A 158 4.97 3.82 8.32
C SER A 158 4.25 2.89 7.34
N VAL A 159 2.92 2.92 7.32
CA VAL A 159 2.11 2.11 6.40
C VAL A 159 2.22 2.62 4.97
N GLY A 160 2.36 3.94 4.77
CA GLY A 160 2.63 4.53 3.46
C GLY A 160 3.94 4.03 2.85
N ILE A 161 5.03 4.00 3.65
CA ILE A 161 6.33 3.47 3.22
C ILE A 161 6.21 1.96 2.89
N ALA A 162 5.58 1.17 3.77
CA ALA A 162 5.37 -0.26 3.54
C ALA A 162 4.55 -0.52 2.28
N THR A 163 3.51 0.28 2.03
CA THR A 163 2.69 0.18 0.82
C THR A 163 3.47 0.54 -0.44
N GLY A 164 4.32 1.56 -0.38
CA GLY A 164 5.22 1.92 -1.49
C GLY A 164 6.17 0.79 -1.85
N LEU A 165 6.77 0.13 -0.85
CA LEU A 165 7.61 -1.06 -1.05
C LEU A 165 6.81 -2.24 -1.62
N LEU A 166 5.56 -2.46 -1.17
CA LEU A 166 4.67 -3.49 -1.73
C LEU A 166 4.42 -3.25 -3.21
N ILE A 167 4.05 -2.03 -3.59
CA ILE A 167 3.79 -1.66 -4.99
C ILE A 167 5.04 -1.84 -5.85
N ALA A 168 6.21 -1.46 -5.37
CA ALA A 168 7.48 -1.65 -6.07
C ALA A 168 7.81 -3.14 -6.24
N ALA A 169 7.63 -3.95 -5.20
CA ALA A 169 7.86 -5.40 -5.25
C ALA A 169 6.92 -6.10 -6.23
N LEU A 170 5.62 -5.77 -6.22
CA LEU A 170 4.63 -6.31 -7.15
C LEU A 170 4.96 -5.93 -8.59
N HIS A 171 5.36 -4.67 -8.83
CA HIS A 171 5.76 -4.22 -10.16
C HIS A 171 7.00 -4.96 -10.66
N ARG A 172 8.02 -5.11 -9.80
CA ARG A 172 9.24 -5.88 -10.11
C ARG A 172 8.94 -7.37 -10.37
N ALA A 173 7.89 -7.91 -9.76
CA ALA A 173 7.38 -9.27 -10.04
C ALA A 173 6.55 -9.35 -11.34
N GLY A 174 6.44 -8.26 -12.13
CA GLY A 174 5.70 -8.22 -13.38
C GLY A 174 4.18 -8.08 -13.20
N LEU A 175 3.71 -7.68 -12.02
CA LEU A 175 2.30 -7.52 -11.75
C LEU A 175 1.84 -6.07 -11.88
N ALA A 176 0.65 -5.91 -12.44
CA ALA A 176 -0.08 -4.65 -12.49
C ALA A 176 -0.78 -4.37 -11.17
N THR A 177 -0.87 -3.09 -10.80
CA THR A 177 -1.55 -2.66 -9.58
C THR A 177 -2.46 -1.46 -9.80
N LEU A 178 -3.50 -1.37 -8.96
CA LEU A 178 -4.34 -0.20 -8.78
C LEU A 178 -4.51 0.07 -7.30
N THR A 179 -4.20 1.30 -6.87
CA THR A 179 -4.60 1.79 -5.54
C THR A 179 -6.05 2.27 -5.61
N HIS A 180 -6.90 1.71 -4.77
CA HIS A 180 -8.32 2.03 -4.70
C HIS A 180 -8.68 2.46 -3.28
N THR A 181 -9.35 3.61 -3.15
CA THR A 181 -9.66 4.24 -1.87
C THR A 181 -11.12 4.72 -1.82
N PRO A 182 -12.10 3.79 -1.89
CA PRO A 182 -13.51 4.16 -1.71
C PRO A 182 -13.69 4.76 -0.31
N SER A 183 -14.38 5.86 -0.19
CA SER A 183 -14.51 6.54 1.09
C SER A 183 -15.98 6.72 1.49
N PRO A 184 -16.36 6.28 2.71
CA PRO A 184 -15.57 5.61 3.75
C PRO A 184 -15.27 4.14 3.45
N MET A 185 -14.13 3.62 3.97
CA MET A 185 -13.71 2.22 3.78
C MET A 185 -14.05 1.29 4.95
N GLY A 186 -14.88 1.73 5.90
CA GLY A 186 -15.22 0.95 7.11
C GLY A 186 -15.80 -0.45 6.83
N PHE A 187 -16.47 -0.63 5.70
CA PHE A 187 -16.99 -1.92 5.25
C PHE A 187 -15.90 -3.01 5.14
N LEU A 188 -14.65 -2.63 4.90
CA LEU A 188 -13.54 -3.58 4.86
C LEU A 188 -13.27 -4.22 6.23
N ASN A 189 -13.47 -3.49 7.33
CA ASN A 189 -13.35 -4.07 8.67
C ASN A 189 -14.37 -5.19 8.88
N ASP A 190 -15.61 -4.93 8.51
CA ASP A 190 -16.72 -5.87 8.71
C ASP A 190 -16.55 -7.10 7.82
N LEU A 191 -16.30 -6.91 6.53
CA LEU A 191 -16.14 -7.99 5.56
C LEU A 191 -14.91 -8.87 5.82
N LEU A 192 -13.82 -8.27 6.32
CA LEU A 192 -12.54 -8.96 6.55
C LEU A 192 -12.31 -9.33 8.03
N GLY A 193 -13.30 -9.11 8.90
CA GLY A 193 -13.21 -9.44 10.31
C GLY A 193 -12.09 -8.69 11.04
N ARG A 194 -11.81 -7.44 10.67
CA ARG A 194 -10.72 -6.67 11.29
C ARG A 194 -11.21 -5.87 12.50
N PRO A 195 -10.40 -5.83 13.58
CA PRO A 195 -10.79 -5.12 14.79
C PRO A 195 -10.82 -3.60 14.58
N LYS A 196 -11.58 -2.88 15.41
CA LYS A 196 -11.80 -1.43 15.31
C LYS A 196 -10.55 -0.56 15.49
N ASN A 197 -9.46 -1.10 16.03
CA ASN A 197 -8.18 -0.40 16.11
C ASN A 197 -7.36 -0.48 14.82
N GLU A 198 -7.75 -1.33 13.89
CA GLU A 198 -7.19 -1.38 12.54
C GLU A 198 -8.06 -0.55 11.60
N MET A 199 -7.48 0.50 11.06
CA MET A 199 -8.16 1.42 10.15
C MET A 199 -7.76 1.11 8.71
N PRO A 200 -8.72 1.00 7.78
CA PRO A 200 -8.41 0.82 6.38
C PRO A 200 -7.58 2.00 5.86
N TYR A 201 -6.51 1.69 5.13
CA TYR A 201 -5.61 2.68 4.54
C TYR A 201 -5.83 2.80 3.03
N LEU A 202 -5.81 1.68 2.34
CA LEU A 202 -6.20 1.55 0.93
C LEU A 202 -6.46 0.08 0.57
N LEU A 203 -7.10 -0.13 -0.58
CA LEU A 203 -7.26 -1.43 -1.20
C LEU A 203 -6.37 -1.49 -2.46
N LEU A 204 -5.46 -2.44 -2.52
CA LEU A 204 -4.59 -2.66 -3.68
C LEU A 204 -5.14 -3.80 -4.52
N VAL A 205 -5.48 -3.51 -5.76
CA VAL A 205 -5.89 -4.51 -6.76
C VAL A 205 -4.64 -5.01 -7.46
N VAL A 206 -4.46 -6.33 -7.57
CA VAL A 206 -3.21 -6.94 -8.03
C VAL A 206 -3.50 -8.07 -9.01
N GLY A 207 -2.80 -8.06 -10.15
CA GLY A 207 -2.92 -9.10 -11.16
C GLY A 207 -2.11 -8.80 -12.41
N HIS A 208 -2.40 -9.50 -13.49
CA HIS A 208 -1.87 -9.19 -14.81
C HIS A 208 -2.78 -8.18 -15.52
N ALA A 209 -2.19 -7.26 -16.27
CA ALA A 209 -2.97 -6.41 -17.18
C ALA A 209 -3.65 -7.28 -18.26
N ALA A 210 -4.88 -6.91 -18.64
CA ALA A 210 -5.57 -7.59 -19.74
C ALA A 210 -4.81 -7.39 -21.07
N PRO A 211 -4.92 -8.33 -22.02
CA PRO A 211 -4.40 -8.11 -23.37
C PRO A 211 -4.98 -6.84 -23.99
N GLY A 212 -4.12 -5.97 -24.51
CA GLY A 212 -4.55 -4.70 -25.09
C GLY A 212 -4.93 -3.62 -24.08
N CYS A 213 -4.72 -3.84 -22.77
CA CYS A 213 -4.97 -2.86 -21.72
C CYS A 213 -4.38 -1.50 -22.07
N ARG A 214 -5.18 -0.46 -21.87
CA ARG A 214 -4.75 0.94 -22.06
C ARG A 214 -4.78 1.67 -20.74
N VAL A 215 -3.87 2.64 -20.60
CA VAL A 215 -3.78 3.51 -19.41
C VAL A 215 -3.82 4.98 -19.86
N PRO A 216 -4.34 5.90 -19.03
CA PRO A 216 -4.39 7.32 -19.37
C PRO A 216 -3.01 7.86 -19.79
N ALA A 217 -2.97 8.71 -20.83
CA ALA A 217 -1.75 9.37 -21.31
C ALA A 217 -1.40 10.55 -20.38
N ILE A 218 -0.89 10.23 -19.18
CA ILE A 218 -0.45 11.22 -18.18
C ILE A 218 1.06 11.23 -18.07
N GLU A 219 1.62 12.40 -17.78
CA GLU A 219 3.04 12.61 -17.57
C GLU A 219 3.37 12.73 -16.08
N ARG A 220 4.60 12.39 -15.71
CA ARG A 220 5.15 12.67 -14.39
C ARG A 220 5.87 14.00 -14.37
N LEU A 221 5.87 14.65 -13.22
CA LEU A 221 6.66 15.86 -13.03
C LEU A 221 8.15 15.57 -13.26
N PRO A 222 8.89 16.47 -13.90
CA PRO A 222 10.34 16.36 -14.01
C PRO A 222 11.01 16.54 -12.64
N LEU A 223 12.18 15.93 -12.43
CA LEU A 223 12.91 15.90 -11.17
C LEU A 223 13.03 17.29 -10.50
N ALA A 224 13.33 18.30 -11.26
CA ALA A 224 13.48 19.67 -10.76
C ALA A 224 12.23 20.29 -10.12
N ARG A 225 11.05 19.66 -10.27
CA ARG A 225 9.80 20.13 -9.66
C ARG A 225 9.57 19.57 -8.25
N TYR A 226 10.28 18.54 -7.84
CA TYR A 226 10.12 17.89 -6.53
C TYR A 226 11.44 17.57 -5.81
N ALA A 227 12.59 17.91 -6.40
CA ALA A 227 13.89 17.72 -5.76
C ALA A 227 14.76 18.96 -5.90
N ALA A 228 15.50 19.29 -4.85
CA ALA A 228 16.53 20.33 -4.84
C ALA A 228 17.85 19.75 -4.33
N PHE A 229 18.95 20.15 -4.91
CA PHE A 229 20.31 19.80 -4.50
C PHE A 229 20.98 21.08 -3.98
N LEU A 230 21.40 21.09 -2.72
CA LEU A 230 21.98 22.25 -2.01
C LEU A 230 23.43 21.98 -1.64
#